data_b635419bcdc0eea60532d59de7522b0b
#
_entry.id   b635419bcdc0eea60532d59de7522b0b
#
_cell.length_a   1.000
_cell.length_b   1.000
_cell.length_c   1.000
_cell.angle_alpha   90.00
_cell.angle_beta   90.00
_cell.angle_gamma   90.00
#
_symmetry.space_group_name_H-M   'P 1'
#
loop_
_entity.id
_entity.type
_entity.pdbx_description
1 polymer ?
#
loop_
_entity_poly.entity_id
_entity_poly.type
_entity_poly.pdbx_seq_one_letter_code
_entity_poly.pdbx_strand_id
1 'polypeptide(L)'
;VKGREAQKNNIAAAKIIAEIVHTSLGPKGMDKMLVDSLGDVTITNDGATILKEIDVQHPAAKMLVEIAKTTDNEVGDGTTSAVVLAGALLEHAETLVLQDVHPTIIVDGYRKAGKKAKEFLDQIADKVSPTDNAILLKIAKTSMQTKLVRKDSEQLSEMIVKAVKAVAEKNGEKYTVDIDDIKVEKKSGGSINDSSIIQGIVLDKEIVHSGMPRKITEGKIALLNAALEINKTETDAKINISNPQQMKAFLDEENKMLKTMVDKVIGSGANVVLCQKGLDDMAQHYLAKAGIIAVRR
;
A
#
# COMPACT_ATOMS: atom_id res chain seq x y z
N VAL A 1 35.86 7.77 16.44
CA VAL A 1 36.29 8.69 15.36
C VAL A 1 35.74 10.05 15.66
N LYS A 2 36.56 11.11 15.57
CA LYS A 2 36.18 12.51 15.88
C LYS A 2 36.70 13.45 14.79
N GLY A 3 36.08 14.65 14.70
CA GLY A 3 36.54 15.71 13.80
C GLY A 3 36.41 15.36 12.32
N ARG A 4 37.39 15.73 11.51
CA ARG A 4 37.40 15.55 10.06
C ARG A 4 37.27 14.09 9.60
N GLU A 5 37.83 13.16 10.34
CA GLU A 5 37.76 11.74 10.01
C GLU A 5 36.32 11.21 10.16
N ALA A 6 35.59 11.64 11.18
CA ALA A 6 34.19 11.33 11.33
C ALA A 6 33.33 11.90 10.17
N GLN A 7 33.60 13.12 9.75
CA GLN A 7 32.93 13.75 8.61
C GLN A 7 33.17 12.95 7.32
N LYS A 8 34.45 12.58 7.04
CA LYS A 8 34.82 11.81 5.89
C LYS A 8 34.13 10.43 5.86
N ASN A 9 34.11 9.74 7.01
CA ASN A 9 33.45 8.44 7.12
C ASN A 9 31.92 8.53 6.89
N ASN A 10 31.29 9.58 7.43
CA ASN A 10 29.85 9.83 7.22
C ASN A 10 29.54 10.10 5.73
N ILE A 11 30.33 10.94 5.08
CA ILE A 11 30.17 11.23 3.65
C ILE A 11 30.40 9.97 2.79
N ALA A 12 31.47 9.21 3.09
CA ALA A 12 31.77 7.97 2.37
C ALA A 12 30.63 6.96 2.45
N ALA A 13 30.06 6.76 3.64
CA ALA A 13 28.92 5.86 3.83
C ALA A 13 27.69 6.31 3.04
N ALA A 14 27.41 7.61 3.02
CA ALA A 14 26.29 8.16 2.25
C ALA A 14 26.53 8.03 0.73
N LYS A 15 27.75 8.27 0.24
CA LYS A 15 28.11 8.10 -1.17
C LYS A 15 27.90 6.66 -1.64
N ILE A 16 28.30 5.66 -0.85
CA ILE A 16 28.09 4.25 -1.18
C ILE A 16 26.59 3.96 -1.41
N ILE A 17 25.71 4.47 -0.55
CA ILE A 17 24.26 4.30 -0.73
C ILE A 17 23.76 4.95 -2.03
N ALA A 18 24.25 6.15 -2.34
CA ALA A 18 23.88 6.83 -3.57
C ALA A 18 24.37 6.08 -4.83
N GLU A 19 25.58 5.51 -4.80
CA GLU A 19 26.14 4.69 -5.88
C GLU A 19 25.34 3.40 -6.12
N ILE A 20 24.89 2.74 -5.05
CA ILE A 20 24.08 1.52 -5.16
C ILE A 20 22.81 1.78 -5.99
N VAL A 21 22.13 2.91 -5.77
CA VAL A 21 20.89 3.23 -6.49
C VAL A 21 21.12 3.98 -7.81
N HIS A 22 22.28 4.58 -8.00
CA HIS A 22 22.58 5.38 -9.20
C HIS A 22 22.40 4.61 -10.49
N THR A 23 22.81 3.34 -10.54
CA THR A 23 22.72 2.49 -11.74
C THR A 23 21.29 2.03 -12.07
N SER A 24 20.31 2.26 -11.17
CA SER A 24 18.89 2.02 -11.44
C SER A 24 18.13 3.26 -11.94
N LEU A 25 18.81 4.41 -12.04
CA LEU A 25 18.21 5.68 -12.43
C LEU A 25 17.98 5.76 -13.95
N GLY A 26 16.79 6.25 -14.31
CA GLY A 26 16.44 6.63 -15.66
C GLY A 26 15.99 5.48 -16.57
N PRO A 27 15.75 5.78 -17.88
CA PRO A 27 15.15 4.81 -18.82
C PRO A 27 16.09 3.66 -19.21
N LYS A 28 17.38 3.78 -18.93
CA LYS A 28 18.39 2.71 -19.08
C LYS A 28 18.84 2.15 -17.74
N GLY A 29 18.11 2.45 -16.67
CA GLY A 29 18.38 1.92 -15.35
C GLY A 29 18.30 0.40 -15.33
N MET A 30 19.18 -0.22 -14.54
CA MET A 30 19.24 -1.68 -14.38
C MET A 30 18.44 -2.10 -13.15
N ASP A 31 17.72 -3.21 -13.28
CA ASP A 31 17.07 -3.83 -12.15
C ASP A 31 18.12 -4.42 -11.19
N LYS A 32 17.84 -4.36 -9.90
CA LYS A 32 18.64 -4.96 -8.83
C LYS A 32 17.97 -6.24 -8.35
N MET A 33 18.76 -7.28 -8.20
CA MET A 33 18.37 -8.48 -7.48
C MET A 33 18.92 -8.39 -6.07
N LEU A 34 18.04 -8.41 -5.10
CA LEU A 34 18.35 -8.39 -3.67
C LEU A 34 17.95 -9.73 -3.09
N VAL A 35 18.83 -10.30 -2.26
CA VAL A 35 18.57 -11.56 -1.55
C VAL A 35 18.71 -11.27 -0.07
N ASP A 36 17.66 -11.51 0.69
CA ASP A 36 17.69 -11.32 2.14
C ASP A 36 18.37 -12.47 2.88
N SER A 37 18.45 -12.37 4.20
CA SER A 37 19.06 -13.38 5.07
C SER A 37 18.27 -14.70 5.13
N LEU A 38 17.01 -14.71 4.70
CA LEU A 38 16.12 -15.88 4.66
C LEU A 38 16.16 -16.56 3.28
N GLY A 39 16.79 -15.94 2.29
CA GLY A 39 16.86 -16.42 0.91
C GLY A 39 15.76 -15.90 0.01
N ASP A 40 14.91 -14.98 0.49
CA ASP A 40 13.88 -14.36 -0.34
C ASP A 40 14.52 -13.39 -1.35
N VAL A 41 14.05 -13.47 -2.59
CA VAL A 41 14.59 -12.72 -3.72
C VAL A 41 13.65 -11.61 -4.12
N THR A 42 14.12 -10.37 -4.05
CA THR A 42 13.41 -9.19 -4.54
C THR A 42 14.12 -8.62 -5.77
N ILE A 43 13.41 -8.47 -6.89
CA ILE A 43 13.92 -7.83 -8.11
C ILE A 43 13.20 -6.51 -8.28
N THR A 44 13.97 -5.42 -8.28
CA THR A 44 13.40 -4.06 -8.38
C THR A 44 14.42 -3.07 -8.94
N ASN A 45 13.93 -1.97 -9.53
CA ASN A 45 14.74 -0.79 -9.87
C ASN A 45 14.29 0.46 -9.11
N ASP A 46 13.35 0.31 -8.19
CA ASP A 46 12.88 1.41 -7.37
C ASP A 46 13.83 1.71 -6.22
N GLY A 47 14.28 2.98 -6.12
CA GLY A 47 15.28 3.38 -5.12
C GLY A 47 14.83 3.21 -3.68
N ALA A 48 13.56 3.50 -3.37
CA ALA A 48 13.04 3.33 -2.02
C ALA A 48 12.98 1.84 -1.63
N THR A 49 12.51 0.98 -2.53
CA THR A 49 12.46 -0.48 -2.33
C THR A 49 13.87 -1.06 -2.18
N ILE A 50 14.83 -0.67 -3.06
CA ILE A 50 16.22 -1.12 -2.96
C ILE A 50 16.79 -0.80 -1.58
N LEU A 51 16.62 0.45 -1.13
CA LEU A 51 17.19 0.90 0.14
C LEU A 51 16.46 0.36 1.38
N LYS A 52 15.22 -0.03 1.25
CA LYS A 52 14.45 -0.68 2.32
C LYS A 52 14.90 -2.12 2.55
N GLU A 53 15.22 -2.85 1.48
CA GLU A 53 15.66 -4.24 1.54
C GLU A 53 17.15 -4.38 1.97
N ILE A 54 17.95 -3.33 1.84
CA ILE A 54 19.34 -3.34 2.28
C ILE A 54 19.42 -3.08 3.79
N ASP A 55 20.07 -3.97 4.53
CA ASP A 55 20.34 -3.77 5.95
C ASP A 55 21.47 -2.75 6.17
N VAL A 56 21.09 -1.49 6.26
CA VAL A 56 22.03 -0.38 6.45
C VAL A 56 22.28 -0.13 7.93
N GLN A 57 23.53 -0.29 8.38
CA GLN A 57 23.90 -0.09 9.79
C GLN A 57 24.42 1.32 10.09
N HIS A 58 25.10 1.95 9.13
CA HIS A 58 25.74 3.25 9.34
C HIS A 58 24.71 4.40 9.49
N PRO A 59 24.80 5.26 10.54
CA PRO A 59 23.81 6.31 10.77
C PRO A 59 23.62 7.30 9.62
N ALA A 60 24.70 7.75 8.99
CA ALA A 60 24.62 8.69 7.86
C ALA A 60 23.96 8.02 6.63
N ALA A 61 24.21 6.75 6.40
CA ALA A 61 23.56 6.00 5.34
C ALA A 61 22.06 5.78 5.63
N LYS A 62 21.68 5.53 6.90
CA LYS A 62 20.26 5.49 7.32
C LYS A 62 19.52 6.79 7.02
N MET A 63 20.17 7.94 7.12
CA MET A 63 19.54 9.21 6.76
C MET A 63 19.17 9.28 5.26
N LEU A 64 19.98 8.72 4.36
CA LEU A 64 19.62 8.63 2.94
C LEU A 64 18.45 7.66 2.68
N VAL A 65 18.39 6.57 3.42
CA VAL A 65 17.23 5.66 3.38
C VAL A 65 15.95 6.39 3.80
N GLU A 66 16.01 7.19 4.86
CA GLU A 66 14.86 8.00 5.32
C GLU A 66 14.48 9.10 4.30
N ILE A 67 15.45 9.71 3.61
CA ILE A 67 15.15 10.63 2.49
C ILE A 67 14.37 9.90 1.40
N ALA A 68 14.79 8.70 1.01
CA ALA A 68 14.09 7.90 0.00
C ALA A 68 12.67 7.57 0.45
N LYS A 69 12.49 7.11 1.68
CA LYS A 69 11.16 6.78 2.25
C LYS A 69 10.24 7.99 2.32
N THR A 70 10.76 9.13 2.78
CA THR A 70 9.99 10.38 2.85
C THR A 70 9.54 10.81 1.45
N THR A 71 10.44 10.77 0.47
CA THR A 71 10.11 11.09 -0.92
C THR A 71 9.06 10.14 -1.49
N ASP A 72 9.15 8.85 -1.16
CA ASP A 72 8.18 7.84 -1.57
C ASP A 72 6.79 8.10 -0.97
N ASN A 73 6.73 8.37 0.33
CA ASN A 73 5.47 8.64 1.02
C ASN A 73 4.79 9.94 0.58
N GLU A 74 5.58 11.00 0.30
CA GLU A 74 5.04 12.32 -0.04
C GLU A 74 4.69 12.46 -1.53
N VAL A 75 5.45 11.84 -2.41
CA VAL A 75 5.36 12.03 -3.86
C VAL A 75 5.16 10.72 -4.63
N GLY A 76 5.67 9.59 -4.13
CA GLY A 76 5.62 8.29 -4.78
C GLY A 76 6.53 8.13 -6.00
N ASP A 77 7.34 9.15 -6.33
CA ASP A 77 8.28 9.13 -7.46
C ASP A 77 9.52 9.97 -7.14
N GLY A 78 10.61 9.78 -7.92
CA GLY A 78 11.84 10.53 -7.76
C GLY A 78 12.72 10.08 -6.58
N THR A 79 12.43 8.96 -5.93
CA THR A 79 13.16 8.43 -4.78
C THR A 79 14.65 8.22 -5.10
N THR A 80 14.95 7.57 -6.22
CA THR A 80 16.33 7.37 -6.70
C THR A 80 17.02 8.69 -6.98
N SER A 81 16.34 9.64 -7.64
CA SER A 81 16.88 10.96 -7.96
C SER A 81 17.25 11.76 -6.72
N ALA A 82 16.41 11.72 -5.68
CA ALA A 82 16.66 12.41 -4.42
C ALA A 82 17.92 11.88 -3.72
N VAL A 83 18.10 10.56 -3.68
CA VAL A 83 19.27 9.93 -3.05
C VAL A 83 20.54 10.20 -3.85
N VAL A 84 20.49 10.09 -5.18
CA VAL A 84 21.64 10.37 -6.06
C VAL A 84 22.05 11.83 -5.94
N LEU A 85 21.09 12.76 -5.94
CA LEU A 85 21.38 14.18 -5.74
C LEU A 85 22.01 14.46 -4.37
N ALA A 86 21.50 13.84 -3.31
CA ALA A 86 22.07 13.97 -1.96
C ALA A 86 23.50 13.44 -1.93
N GLY A 87 23.78 12.30 -2.56
CA GLY A 87 25.13 11.74 -2.68
C GLY A 87 26.09 12.68 -3.43
N ALA A 88 25.67 13.23 -4.57
CA ALA A 88 26.47 14.18 -5.35
C ALA A 88 26.75 15.48 -4.57
N LEU A 89 25.77 16.03 -3.85
CA LEU A 89 25.97 17.20 -3.00
C LEU A 89 26.98 16.92 -1.87
N LEU A 90 26.93 15.73 -1.26
CA LEU A 90 27.88 15.33 -0.23
C LEU A 90 29.29 15.14 -0.79
N GLU A 91 29.43 14.61 -2.01
CA GLU A 91 30.72 14.48 -2.69
C GLU A 91 31.39 15.84 -2.95
N HIS A 92 30.62 16.80 -3.46
CA HIS A 92 31.11 18.16 -3.62
C HIS A 92 31.41 18.84 -2.30
N ALA A 93 30.61 18.58 -1.25
CA ALA A 93 30.90 19.07 0.10
C ALA A 93 32.21 18.51 0.64
N GLU A 94 32.51 17.22 0.40
CA GLU A 94 33.80 16.61 0.80
C GLU A 94 34.99 17.37 0.18
N THR A 95 34.90 17.68 -1.10
CA THR A 95 35.94 18.44 -1.82
C THR A 95 36.18 19.81 -1.17
N LEU A 96 35.10 20.53 -0.80
CA LEU A 96 35.20 21.85 -0.15
C LEU A 96 35.76 21.73 1.27
N VAL A 97 35.38 20.71 2.03
CA VAL A 97 35.95 20.46 3.37
C VAL A 97 37.45 20.14 3.29
N LEU A 98 37.89 19.44 2.25
CA LEU A 98 39.32 19.20 2.01
C LEU A 98 40.10 20.48 1.65
N GLN A 99 39.43 21.48 1.11
CA GLN A 99 39.95 22.85 0.86
C GLN A 99 39.83 23.78 2.06
N ASP A 100 39.62 23.27 3.26
CA ASP A 100 39.45 23.99 4.51
C ASP A 100 38.22 24.92 4.56
N VAL A 101 37.21 24.75 3.70
CA VAL A 101 35.94 25.45 3.83
C VAL A 101 35.16 24.90 5.02
N HIS A 102 34.73 25.79 5.91
CA HIS A 102 34.00 25.33 7.11
C HIS A 102 32.62 24.75 6.75
N PRO A 103 32.23 23.61 7.31
CA PRO A 103 30.96 22.93 6.97
C PRO A 103 29.70 23.81 7.08
N THR A 104 29.66 24.72 8.04
CA THR A 104 28.56 25.69 8.20
C THR A 104 28.36 26.57 6.96
N ILE A 105 29.44 27.00 6.32
CA ILE A 105 29.39 27.83 5.11
C ILE A 105 28.82 27.01 3.95
N ILE A 106 29.22 25.75 3.84
CA ILE A 106 28.70 24.82 2.82
C ILE A 106 27.19 24.61 3.00
N VAL A 107 26.75 24.37 4.25
CA VAL A 107 25.33 24.18 4.58
C VAL A 107 24.52 25.44 4.25
N ASP A 108 25.03 26.63 4.59
CA ASP A 108 24.36 27.90 4.28
C ASP A 108 24.29 28.14 2.77
N GLY A 109 25.34 27.76 2.03
CA GLY A 109 25.35 27.77 0.57
C GLY A 109 24.26 26.87 -0.02
N TYR A 110 24.16 25.63 0.45
CA TYR A 110 23.13 24.67 0.01
C TYR A 110 21.71 25.13 0.36
N ARG A 111 21.48 25.71 1.51
CA ARG A 111 20.17 26.29 1.88
C ARG A 111 19.76 27.42 0.94
N LYS A 112 20.70 28.33 0.62
CA LYS A 112 20.43 29.42 -0.35
C LYS A 112 20.17 28.87 -1.74
N ALA A 113 20.96 27.91 -2.20
CA ALA A 113 20.78 27.26 -3.50
C ALA A 113 19.44 26.52 -3.57
N GLY A 114 19.05 25.78 -2.53
CA GLY A 114 17.76 25.08 -2.49
C GLY A 114 16.56 26.03 -2.55
N LYS A 115 16.62 27.17 -1.82
CA LYS A 115 15.59 28.20 -1.92
C LYS A 115 15.49 28.77 -3.33
N LYS A 116 16.63 29.06 -3.95
CA LYS A 116 16.68 29.63 -5.31
C LYS A 116 16.22 28.61 -6.36
N ALA A 117 16.59 27.33 -6.20
CA ALA A 117 16.12 26.26 -7.07
C ALA A 117 14.60 26.12 -7.04
N LYS A 118 13.98 26.20 -5.85
CA LYS A 118 12.52 26.19 -5.70
C LYS A 118 11.85 27.35 -6.45
N GLU A 119 12.35 28.58 -6.26
CA GLU A 119 11.86 29.76 -6.99
C GLU A 119 11.97 29.59 -8.50
N PHE A 120 13.04 28.96 -8.97
CA PHE A 120 13.28 28.71 -10.40
C PHE A 120 12.32 27.64 -10.94
N LEU A 121 12.09 26.57 -10.18
CA LEU A 121 11.12 25.52 -10.55
C LEU A 121 9.72 26.11 -10.68
N ASP A 122 9.30 26.98 -9.77
CA ASP A 122 8.00 27.65 -9.86
C ASP A 122 7.85 28.54 -11.10
N GLN A 123 8.97 29.08 -11.61
CA GLN A 123 8.96 29.90 -12.85
C GLN A 123 8.91 29.10 -14.13
N ILE A 124 9.58 27.92 -14.15
CA ILE A 124 9.69 27.10 -15.37
C ILE A 124 8.61 26.01 -15.45
N ALA A 125 7.86 25.78 -14.36
CA ALA A 125 6.82 24.76 -14.32
C ALA A 125 5.63 25.13 -15.20
N ASP A 126 5.23 24.20 -16.07
CA ASP A 126 4.00 24.33 -16.84
C ASP A 126 2.78 24.19 -15.95
N LYS A 127 1.84 25.13 -16.05
CA LYS A 127 0.56 25.03 -15.34
C LYS A 127 -0.36 24.11 -16.10
N VAL A 128 -0.74 23.01 -15.50
CA VAL A 128 -1.63 22.02 -16.10
C VAL A 128 -2.97 21.95 -15.35
N SER A 129 -4.04 21.63 -16.09
CA SER A 129 -5.35 21.42 -15.46
C SER A 129 -5.48 19.96 -14.98
N PRO A 130 -5.98 19.74 -13.74
CA PRO A 130 -6.29 18.40 -13.26
C PRO A 130 -7.36 17.67 -14.10
N THR A 131 -8.06 18.40 -14.97
CA THR A 131 -9.09 17.84 -15.87
C THR A 131 -8.52 17.37 -17.21
N ASP A 132 -7.29 17.77 -17.55
CA ASP A 132 -6.64 17.41 -18.82
C ASP A 132 -6.12 15.97 -18.80
N ASN A 133 -6.91 15.08 -19.40
CA ASN A 133 -6.56 13.66 -19.50
C ASN A 133 -5.27 13.40 -20.26
N ALA A 134 -4.98 14.17 -21.29
CA ALA A 134 -3.81 13.92 -22.13
C ALA A 134 -2.51 14.18 -21.35
N ILE A 135 -2.51 15.21 -20.51
CA ILE A 135 -1.36 15.54 -19.67
C ILE A 135 -1.24 14.54 -18.52
N LEU A 136 -2.36 14.19 -17.85
CA LEU A 136 -2.35 13.19 -16.77
C LEU A 136 -1.84 11.83 -17.26
N LEU A 137 -2.24 11.38 -18.44
CA LEU A 137 -1.72 10.16 -19.06
C LEU A 137 -0.22 10.24 -19.35
N LYS A 138 0.28 11.37 -19.82
CA LYS A 138 1.73 11.57 -20.05
C LYS A 138 2.50 11.51 -18.72
N ILE A 139 2.00 12.12 -17.66
CA ILE A 139 2.62 12.08 -16.32
C ILE A 139 2.67 10.64 -15.80
N ALA A 140 1.53 9.93 -15.79
CA ALA A 140 1.46 8.55 -15.36
C ALA A 140 2.37 7.63 -16.18
N LYS A 141 2.40 7.80 -17.51
CA LYS A 141 3.28 7.03 -18.40
C LYS A 141 4.76 7.31 -18.13
N THR A 142 5.12 8.56 -17.85
CA THR A 142 6.51 8.96 -17.58
C THR A 142 7.02 8.31 -16.30
N SER A 143 6.23 8.28 -15.23
CA SER A 143 6.65 7.65 -13.96
C SER A 143 6.82 6.13 -14.08
N MET A 144 6.12 5.46 -15.00
CA MET A 144 6.23 4.01 -15.24
C MET A 144 7.29 3.61 -16.27
N GLN A 145 7.73 4.52 -17.15
CA GLN A 145 8.70 4.20 -18.21
C GLN A 145 10.07 3.76 -17.71
N THR A 146 10.40 4.10 -16.49
CA THR A 146 11.67 3.72 -15.82
C THR A 146 11.53 2.48 -14.94
N LYS A 147 10.33 1.90 -14.86
CA LYS A 147 10.00 0.77 -13.97
C LYS A 147 9.81 -0.53 -14.76
N LEU A 148 9.77 -1.65 -14.05
CA LEU A 148 9.55 -3.00 -14.62
C LEU A 148 8.29 -3.09 -15.50
N VAL A 149 7.25 -2.33 -15.15
CA VAL A 149 5.96 -2.28 -15.87
C VAL A 149 5.97 -1.44 -17.15
N ARG A 150 7.13 -1.04 -17.62
CA ARG A 150 7.30 -0.16 -18.81
C ARG A 150 6.54 -0.66 -20.05
N LYS A 151 6.52 -1.97 -20.29
CA LYS A 151 5.84 -2.56 -21.47
C LYS A 151 4.33 -2.36 -21.43
N ASP A 152 3.74 -2.36 -20.26
CA ASP A 152 2.30 -2.26 -20.02
C ASP A 152 1.88 -0.85 -19.59
N SER A 153 2.80 0.12 -19.69
CA SER A 153 2.60 1.50 -19.22
C SER A 153 1.42 2.22 -19.88
N GLU A 154 1.01 1.84 -21.07
CA GLU A 154 -0.13 2.45 -21.75
C GLU A 154 -1.45 2.10 -21.07
N GLN A 155 -1.72 0.80 -20.90
CA GLN A 155 -2.91 0.31 -20.23
C GLN A 155 -2.95 0.74 -18.75
N LEU A 156 -1.84 0.59 -18.04
CA LEU A 156 -1.74 0.95 -16.62
C LEU A 156 -1.93 2.45 -16.40
N SER A 157 -1.39 3.32 -17.28
CA SER A 157 -1.59 4.77 -17.14
C SER A 157 -3.05 5.17 -17.29
N GLU A 158 -3.79 4.55 -18.22
CA GLU A 158 -5.23 4.78 -18.34
C GLU A 158 -5.99 4.37 -17.08
N MET A 159 -5.64 3.22 -16.51
CA MET A 159 -6.25 2.73 -15.27
C MET A 159 -5.95 3.66 -14.10
N ILE A 160 -4.68 4.08 -13.93
CA ILE A 160 -4.26 5.00 -12.86
C ILE A 160 -5.00 6.33 -12.96
N VAL A 161 -5.05 6.93 -14.15
CA VAL A 161 -5.76 8.21 -14.36
C VAL A 161 -7.24 8.06 -14.05
N LYS A 162 -7.88 6.95 -14.46
CA LYS A 162 -9.28 6.67 -14.12
C LYS A 162 -9.49 6.53 -12.61
N ALA A 163 -8.60 5.79 -11.93
CA ALA A 163 -8.68 5.58 -10.49
C ALA A 163 -8.53 6.91 -9.72
N VAL A 164 -7.47 7.68 -10.01
CA VAL A 164 -7.22 8.98 -9.38
C VAL A 164 -8.39 9.96 -9.59
N LYS A 165 -8.95 10.00 -10.80
CA LYS A 165 -10.10 10.86 -11.08
C LYS A 165 -11.39 10.42 -10.38
N ALA A 166 -11.55 9.12 -10.10
CA ALA A 166 -12.72 8.60 -9.40
C ALA A 166 -12.77 9.04 -7.93
N VAL A 167 -11.59 9.23 -7.30
CA VAL A 167 -11.47 9.64 -5.89
C VAL A 167 -11.12 11.13 -5.73
N ALA A 168 -10.98 11.87 -6.84
CA ALA A 168 -10.65 13.29 -6.80
C ALA A 168 -11.83 14.13 -6.33
N GLU A 169 -11.67 14.80 -5.21
CA GLU A 169 -12.65 15.72 -4.64
C GLU A 169 -12.31 17.17 -5.02
N LYS A 170 -13.33 17.90 -5.46
CA LYS A 170 -13.19 19.32 -5.79
C LYS A 170 -13.48 20.19 -4.58
N ASN A 171 -12.45 20.83 -4.03
CA ASN A 171 -12.54 21.78 -2.94
C ASN A 171 -12.31 23.23 -3.43
N GLY A 172 -13.39 23.92 -3.82
CA GLY A 172 -13.30 25.24 -4.43
C GLY A 172 -12.62 25.20 -5.80
N GLU A 173 -11.48 25.89 -5.95
CA GLU A 173 -10.66 25.87 -7.18
C GLU A 173 -9.60 24.77 -7.20
N LYS A 174 -9.40 24.06 -6.08
CA LYS A 174 -8.40 23.01 -5.94
C LYS A 174 -9.04 21.63 -5.99
N TYR A 175 -8.27 20.66 -6.43
CA TYR A 175 -8.60 19.24 -6.34
C TYR A 175 -7.73 18.60 -5.25
N THR A 176 -8.35 17.77 -4.43
CA THR A 176 -7.66 16.96 -3.43
C THR A 176 -7.89 15.50 -3.78
N VAL A 177 -6.84 14.71 -3.68
CA VAL A 177 -6.88 13.26 -3.89
C VAL A 177 -6.26 12.62 -2.66
N ASP A 178 -7.01 11.74 -2.02
CA ASP A 178 -6.47 10.85 -1.01
C ASP A 178 -6.10 9.52 -1.68
N ILE A 179 -4.84 9.14 -1.63
CA ILE A 179 -4.36 7.92 -2.27
C ILE A 179 -4.83 6.66 -1.52
N ASP A 180 -5.15 6.79 -0.24
CA ASP A 180 -5.67 5.69 0.59
C ASP A 180 -7.08 5.25 0.17
N ASP A 181 -7.80 6.09 -0.59
CA ASP A 181 -9.08 5.75 -1.21
C ASP A 181 -8.93 4.82 -2.43
N ILE A 182 -7.68 4.60 -2.92
CA ILE A 182 -7.39 3.72 -4.04
C ILE A 182 -6.74 2.44 -3.54
N LYS A 183 -7.51 1.36 -3.46
CA LYS A 183 -6.98 0.06 -3.08
C LYS A 183 -6.44 -0.70 -4.28
N VAL A 184 -5.17 -1.12 -4.20
CA VAL A 184 -4.52 -1.98 -5.20
C VAL A 184 -4.41 -3.39 -4.63
N GLU A 185 -5.14 -4.33 -5.24
CA GLU A 185 -5.04 -5.75 -4.90
C GLU A 185 -4.22 -6.50 -5.94
N LYS A 186 -3.33 -7.38 -5.45
CA LYS A 186 -2.44 -8.20 -6.28
C LYS A 186 -2.92 -9.65 -6.25
N LYS A 187 -3.09 -10.25 -7.42
CA LYS A 187 -3.44 -11.67 -7.55
C LYS A 187 -2.47 -12.35 -8.51
N SER A 188 -1.89 -13.45 -8.07
CA SER A 188 -1.04 -14.29 -8.92
C SER A 188 -1.88 -15.15 -9.88
N GLY A 189 -1.28 -15.60 -10.99
CA GLY A 189 -1.89 -16.54 -11.92
C GLY A 189 -2.47 -15.93 -13.20
N GLY A 190 -2.21 -14.64 -13.46
CA GLY A 190 -2.60 -13.94 -14.70
C GLY A 190 -1.50 -13.06 -15.26
N SER A 191 -1.80 -12.34 -16.32
CA SER A 191 -0.96 -11.31 -16.91
C SER A 191 -1.31 -9.93 -16.34
N ILE A 192 -0.38 -8.98 -16.42
CA ILE A 192 -0.65 -7.56 -16.10
C ILE A 192 -1.82 -7.04 -16.97
N ASN A 193 -1.94 -7.53 -18.20
CA ASN A 193 -3.04 -7.15 -19.10
C ASN A 193 -4.43 -7.58 -18.61
N ASP A 194 -4.51 -8.54 -17.71
CA ASP A 194 -5.76 -8.98 -17.09
C ASP A 194 -6.21 -8.08 -15.94
N SER A 195 -5.37 -7.09 -15.59
CA SER A 195 -5.69 -6.10 -14.55
C SER A 195 -6.90 -5.26 -14.97
N SER A 196 -7.78 -5.00 -14.03
CA SER A 196 -8.99 -4.23 -14.25
C SER A 196 -9.27 -3.26 -13.12
N ILE A 197 -9.92 -2.15 -13.44
CA ILE A 197 -10.41 -1.22 -12.45
C ILE A 197 -11.83 -1.59 -12.04
N ILE A 198 -12.08 -1.63 -10.74
CA ILE A 198 -13.38 -1.91 -10.17
C ILE A 198 -13.88 -0.64 -9.48
N GLN A 199 -15.03 -0.15 -9.91
CA GLN A 199 -15.72 0.95 -9.23
C GLN A 199 -16.54 0.37 -8.08
N GLY A 200 -15.95 0.35 -6.89
CA GLY A 200 -16.57 -0.23 -5.71
C GLY A 200 -15.51 -0.69 -4.70
N ILE A 201 -15.92 -1.54 -3.78
CA ILE A 201 -15.05 -2.06 -2.73
C ILE A 201 -14.61 -3.48 -3.10
N VAL A 202 -13.31 -3.73 -3.04
CA VAL A 202 -12.71 -5.08 -3.16
C VAL A 202 -12.34 -5.57 -1.77
N LEU A 203 -12.97 -6.67 -1.35
CA LEU A 203 -12.67 -7.32 -0.08
C LEU A 203 -11.77 -8.53 -0.34
N ASP A 204 -10.60 -8.55 0.30
CA ASP A 204 -9.71 -9.71 0.30
C ASP A 204 -10.23 -10.76 1.30
N LYS A 205 -11.40 -11.29 0.99
CA LYS A 205 -12.09 -12.32 1.78
C LYS A 205 -12.87 -13.26 0.87
N GLU A 206 -12.97 -14.50 1.28
CA GLU A 206 -13.72 -15.50 0.56
C GLU A 206 -15.15 -15.64 1.09
N ILE A 207 -16.05 -16.16 0.23
CA ILE A 207 -17.40 -16.55 0.62
C ILE A 207 -17.28 -17.75 1.55
N VAL A 208 -17.90 -17.68 2.73
CA VAL A 208 -17.69 -18.63 3.82
C VAL A 208 -18.21 -20.03 3.57
N HIS A 209 -19.14 -20.24 2.64
CA HIS A 209 -19.75 -21.55 2.39
C HIS A 209 -19.91 -21.81 0.88
N SER A 210 -19.52 -22.99 0.42
CA SER A 210 -19.55 -23.38 -1.00
C SER A 210 -20.95 -23.42 -1.63
N GLY A 211 -21.99 -23.61 -0.84
CA GLY A 211 -23.39 -23.59 -1.29
C GLY A 211 -24.00 -22.21 -1.48
N MET A 212 -23.26 -21.14 -1.17
CA MET A 212 -23.71 -19.76 -1.38
C MET A 212 -23.56 -19.35 -2.85
N PRO A 213 -24.45 -18.45 -3.36
CA PRO A 213 -24.29 -17.91 -4.70
C PRO A 213 -22.98 -17.12 -4.80
N ARG A 214 -22.33 -17.19 -5.98
CA ARG A 214 -21.08 -16.44 -6.23
C ARG A 214 -21.30 -15.08 -6.86
N LYS A 215 -22.53 -14.78 -7.28
CA LYS A 215 -22.90 -13.52 -7.94
C LYS A 215 -24.33 -13.14 -7.56
N ILE A 216 -24.52 -11.89 -7.21
CA ILE A 216 -25.83 -11.27 -6.98
C ILE A 216 -25.86 -9.98 -7.80
N THR A 217 -26.91 -9.78 -8.60
CA THR A 217 -27.06 -8.60 -9.46
C THR A 217 -27.64 -7.38 -8.72
N GLU A 218 -28.49 -7.61 -7.73
CA GLU A 218 -29.09 -6.57 -6.89
C GLU A 218 -28.81 -6.87 -5.43
N GLY A 219 -27.66 -6.39 -4.94
CA GLY A 219 -27.19 -6.67 -3.59
C GLY A 219 -27.84 -5.75 -2.56
N LYS A 220 -28.59 -6.32 -1.61
CA LYS A 220 -28.99 -5.66 -0.37
C LYS A 220 -28.05 -6.12 0.73
N ILE A 221 -27.16 -5.22 1.17
CA ILE A 221 -26.03 -5.57 2.05
C ILE A 221 -26.43 -5.31 3.50
N ALA A 222 -26.29 -6.32 4.35
CA ALA A 222 -26.31 -6.19 5.80
C ALA A 222 -24.89 -6.18 6.35
N LEU A 223 -24.55 -5.12 7.08
CA LEU A 223 -23.28 -4.98 7.79
C LEU A 223 -23.49 -5.41 9.24
N LEU A 224 -22.83 -6.48 9.68
CA LEU A 224 -22.96 -7.01 11.02
C LEU A 224 -21.69 -6.75 11.82
N ASN A 225 -21.83 -6.03 12.93
CA ASN A 225 -20.78 -5.88 13.96
C ASN A 225 -21.02 -6.85 15.15
N ALA A 226 -21.90 -7.83 14.99
CA ALA A 226 -22.19 -8.88 15.95
C ALA A 226 -21.81 -10.24 15.37
N ALA A 227 -21.35 -11.17 16.21
CA ALA A 227 -21.12 -12.54 15.81
C ALA A 227 -22.46 -13.27 15.61
N LEU A 228 -22.52 -14.10 14.58
CA LEU A 228 -23.59 -15.11 14.46
C LEU A 228 -23.05 -16.45 14.95
N GLU A 229 -22.70 -16.46 16.23
CA GLU A 229 -22.13 -17.59 16.95
C GLU A 229 -22.77 -17.68 18.33
N ILE A 230 -22.72 -18.86 18.90
CA ILE A 230 -23.10 -19.03 20.32
C ILE A 230 -21.90 -18.63 21.17
N ASN A 231 -22.05 -17.55 21.92
CA ASN A 231 -21.02 -17.12 22.85
C ASN A 231 -20.89 -18.11 23.99
N LYS A 232 -19.67 -18.53 24.30
CA LYS A 232 -19.37 -19.20 25.54
C LYS A 232 -19.67 -18.27 26.71
N THR A 233 -20.17 -18.82 27.81
CA THR A 233 -20.41 -18.06 29.04
C THR A 233 -19.09 -17.43 29.53
N GLU A 234 -19.14 -16.21 30.02
CA GLU A 234 -17.98 -15.47 30.57
C GLU A 234 -17.42 -16.13 31.87
N THR A 235 -18.19 -17.01 32.45
CA THR A 235 -17.80 -17.80 33.62
C THR A 235 -17.65 -19.27 33.25
N ASP A 236 -16.71 -19.99 33.88
CA ASP A 236 -16.50 -21.43 33.74
C ASP A 236 -17.71 -22.25 34.26
N ALA A 237 -18.87 -22.08 33.65
CA ALA A 237 -20.05 -22.87 33.93
C ALA A 237 -19.87 -24.26 33.31
N LYS A 238 -19.63 -25.26 34.17
CA LYS A 238 -19.61 -26.68 33.78
C LYS A 238 -21.02 -27.22 33.80
N ILE A 239 -21.56 -27.56 32.67
CA ILE A 239 -22.83 -28.28 32.55
C ILE A 239 -22.51 -29.77 32.56
N ASN A 240 -22.91 -30.48 33.59
CA ASN A 240 -22.81 -31.94 33.63
C ASN A 240 -24.00 -32.56 32.92
N ILE A 241 -23.77 -33.10 31.73
CA ILE A 241 -24.77 -33.81 30.95
C ILE A 241 -24.57 -35.31 31.19
N SER A 242 -25.50 -35.93 31.87
CA SER A 242 -25.45 -37.36 32.25
C SER A 242 -26.33 -38.26 31.36
N ASN A 243 -27.12 -37.67 30.48
CA ASN A 243 -28.06 -38.41 29.61
C ASN A 243 -27.94 -37.97 28.14
N PRO A 244 -27.83 -38.90 27.18
CA PRO A 244 -27.82 -38.59 25.75
C PRO A 244 -29.01 -37.76 25.25
N GLN A 245 -30.16 -37.88 25.85
CA GLN A 245 -31.34 -37.09 25.53
C GLN A 245 -31.19 -35.62 25.92
N GLN A 246 -30.53 -35.33 27.05
CA GLN A 246 -30.22 -33.96 27.48
C GLN A 246 -29.19 -33.31 26.53
N MET A 247 -28.20 -34.07 26.10
CA MET A 247 -27.22 -33.60 25.12
C MET A 247 -27.92 -33.19 23.82
N LYS A 248 -28.83 -34.04 23.32
CA LYS A 248 -29.59 -33.73 22.09
C LYS A 248 -30.44 -32.46 22.26
N ALA A 249 -31.15 -32.34 23.38
CA ALA A 249 -31.99 -31.19 23.67
C ALA A 249 -31.16 -29.89 23.74
N PHE A 250 -29.92 -29.94 24.26
CA PHE A 250 -29.01 -28.80 24.32
C PHE A 250 -28.55 -28.38 22.91
N LEU A 251 -28.14 -29.34 22.06
CA LEU A 251 -27.75 -29.07 20.68
C LEU A 251 -28.94 -28.54 19.86
N ASP A 252 -30.14 -29.05 20.08
CA ASP A 252 -31.35 -28.57 19.40
C ASP A 252 -31.66 -27.11 19.79
N GLU A 253 -31.45 -26.70 21.04
CA GLU A 253 -31.64 -25.33 21.49
C GLU A 253 -30.57 -24.39 20.92
N GLU A 254 -29.30 -24.82 20.88
CA GLU A 254 -28.21 -24.06 20.21
C GLU A 254 -28.54 -23.81 18.75
N ASN A 255 -28.95 -24.83 18.02
CA ASN A 255 -29.34 -24.70 16.62
C ASN A 255 -30.54 -23.78 16.43
N LYS A 256 -31.50 -23.80 17.35
CA LYS A 256 -32.66 -22.91 17.34
C LYS A 256 -32.27 -21.44 17.58
N MET A 257 -31.34 -21.22 18.50
CA MET A 257 -30.80 -19.88 18.76
C MET A 257 -30.08 -19.33 17.51
N LEU A 258 -29.18 -20.11 16.89
CA LEU A 258 -28.49 -19.74 15.65
C LEU A 258 -29.48 -19.47 14.53
N LYS A 259 -30.48 -20.32 14.35
CA LYS A 259 -31.53 -20.14 13.35
C LYS A 259 -32.30 -18.85 13.59
N THR A 260 -32.66 -18.54 14.83
CA THR A 260 -33.35 -17.27 15.18
C THR A 260 -32.52 -16.05 14.83
N MET A 261 -31.17 -16.07 15.02
CA MET A 261 -30.28 -15.01 14.63
C MET A 261 -30.25 -14.84 13.10
N VAL A 262 -30.14 -15.94 12.36
CA VAL A 262 -30.14 -15.93 10.90
C VAL A 262 -31.50 -15.49 10.34
N ASP A 263 -32.62 -15.93 10.93
CA ASP A 263 -33.97 -15.54 10.53
C ASP A 263 -34.19 -14.02 10.64
N LYS A 264 -33.56 -13.36 11.63
CA LYS A 264 -33.56 -11.88 11.73
C LYS A 264 -32.84 -11.24 10.54
N VAL A 265 -31.71 -11.82 10.11
CA VAL A 265 -30.98 -11.34 8.93
C VAL A 265 -31.79 -11.55 7.66
N ILE A 266 -32.39 -12.72 7.49
CA ILE A 266 -33.28 -13.03 6.36
C ILE A 266 -34.48 -12.05 6.35
N GLY A 267 -35.09 -11.82 7.52
CA GLY A 267 -36.23 -10.91 7.69
C GLY A 267 -35.93 -9.46 7.33
N SER A 268 -34.66 -9.04 7.35
CA SER A 268 -34.24 -7.71 6.87
C SER A 268 -34.29 -7.57 5.33
N GLY A 269 -34.44 -8.67 4.62
CA GLY A 269 -34.42 -8.72 3.16
C GLY A 269 -33.00 -8.58 2.57
N ALA A 270 -31.95 -8.68 3.36
CA ALA A 270 -30.59 -8.68 2.88
C ALA A 270 -30.26 -9.97 2.15
N ASN A 271 -29.54 -9.88 1.04
CA ASN A 271 -29.04 -11.02 0.27
C ASN A 271 -27.51 -11.12 0.27
N VAL A 272 -26.83 -10.12 0.88
CA VAL A 272 -25.40 -10.13 1.14
C VAL A 272 -25.15 -9.75 2.60
N VAL A 273 -24.32 -10.51 3.28
CA VAL A 273 -23.94 -10.29 4.68
C VAL A 273 -22.43 -10.09 4.77
N LEU A 274 -22.01 -8.95 5.28
CA LEU A 274 -20.62 -8.68 5.64
C LEU A 274 -20.52 -8.64 7.15
N CYS A 275 -19.90 -9.68 7.74
CA CYS A 275 -19.79 -9.82 9.18
C CYS A 275 -18.37 -9.50 9.66
N GLN A 276 -18.24 -8.52 10.55
CA GLN A 276 -16.94 -8.16 11.14
C GLN A 276 -16.45 -9.23 12.15
N LYS A 277 -17.34 -10.07 12.66
CA LYS A 277 -17.04 -11.11 13.65
C LYS A 277 -17.26 -12.50 13.08
N GLY A 278 -17.22 -13.51 13.92
CA GLY A 278 -17.37 -14.89 13.50
C GLY A 278 -18.78 -15.26 13.02
N LEU A 279 -18.82 -16.27 12.19
CA LEU A 279 -20.03 -16.92 11.70
C LEU A 279 -19.90 -18.41 11.98
N ASP A 280 -20.81 -18.96 12.82
CA ASP A 280 -20.89 -20.38 13.08
C ASP A 280 -21.23 -21.19 11.81
N ASP A 281 -20.72 -22.41 11.69
CA ASP A 281 -20.92 -23.24 10.50
C ASP A 281 -22.39 -23.54 10.22
N MET A 282 -23.21 -23.70 11.26
CA MET A 282 -24.66 -23.85 11.11
C MET A 282 -25.32 -22.56 10.64
N ALA A 283 -24.87 -21.40 11.11
CA ALA A 283 -25.35 -20.11 10.63
C ALA A 283 -24.99 -19.91 9.15
N GLN A 284 -23.76 -20.29 8.72
CA GLN A 284 -23.34 -20.26 7.32
C GLN A 284 -24.24 -21.16 6.47
N HIS A 285 -24.55 -22.38 6.95
CA HIS A 285 -25.44 -23.30 6.25
C HIS A 285 -26.86 -22.71 6.06
N TYR A 286 -27.44 -22.10 7.10
CA TYR A 286 -28.76 -21.47 7.00
C TYR A 286 -28.78 -20.29 6.04
N LEU A 287 -27.73 -19.45 6.05
CA LEU A 287 -27.57 -18.35 5.09
C LEU A 287 -27.44 -18.88 3.65
N ALA A 288 -26.62 -19.93 3.44
CA ALA A 288 -26.49 -20.58 2.15
C ALA A 288 -27.81 -21.14 1.63
N LYS A 289 -28.60 -21.81 2.49
CA LYS A 289 -29.93 -22.33 2.15
C LYS A 289 -30.92 -21.21 1.79
N ALA A 290 -30.75 -20.02 2.35
CA ALA A 290 -31.54 -18.84 2.02
C ALA A 290 -31.03 -18.11 0.76
N GLY A 291 -29.96 -18.57 0.11
CA GLY A 291 -29.37 -17.94 -1.08
C GLY A 291 -28.64 -16.63 -0.77
N ILE A 292 -28.18 -16.43 0.45
CA ILE A 292 -27.49 -15.23 0.91
C ILE A 292 -25.98 -15.46 0.82
N ILE A 293 -25.25 -14.48 0.22
CA ILE A 293 -23.79 -14.46 0.27
C ILE A 293 -23.36 -13.95 1.65
N ALA A 294 -22.46 -14.66 2.30
CA ALA A 294 -21.85 -14.19 3.54
C ALA A 294 -20.32 -14.20 3.46
N VAL A 295 -19.73 -13.14 4.01
CA VAL A 295 -18.30 -12.95 4.15
C VAL A 295 -18.03 -12.59 5.61
N ARG A 296 -16.98 -13.19 6.20
CA ARG A 296 -16.55 -12.90 7.57
C ARG A 296 -15.14 -12.32 7.61
N ARG A 297 -14.78 -11.77 8.75
CA ARG A 297 -13.43 -11.27 9.05
C ARG A 297 -12.34 -12.32 8.84
#